data_aed8d36f548fe44803e03268a25eea2a
#
_entry.id   aed8d36f548fe44803e03268a25eea2a
#
_cell.length_a   1.000
_cell.length_b   1.000
_cell.length_c   1.000
_cell.angle_alpha   90.00
_cell.angle_beta   90.00
_cell.angle_gamma   90.00
#
_symmetry.space_group_name_H-M   'P 1'
#
loop_
_entity.id
_entity.type
_entity.pdbx_description
1 polymer ?
#
loop_
_entity_poly.entity_id
_entity_poly.type
_entity_poly.pdbx_seq_one_letter_code
_entity_poly.pdbx_strand_id
1 'polypeptide(L)'
;KLHLGVVDGDIPITAIYTCASVHDSQVAIPVINETTKRVDYLYDLCDKAYDSQPITAFSKKSGHTPIIDVNPRNCKETKIAIEGDKMLVKMGFNTPMSNHYNHRSSVERVNSYLKDSFGCKHIYVKGATKVASHLMFGVLALCIHQSIKLLT
;
A
#
# COMPACT_ATOMS: atom_id res chain seq x y z
N LYS A 1 -7.25 -12.32 2.86
CA LYS A 1 -6.25 -11.37 2.35
C LYS A 1 -5.60 -10.62 3.50
N LEU A 2 -4.36 -10.18 3.32
CA LEU A 2 -3.64 -9.27 4.21
C LEU A 2 -3.47 -7.93 3.49
N HIS A 3 -3.89 -6.85 4.13
CA HIS A 3 -3.75 -5.48 3.64
C HIS A 3 -2.77 -4.76 4.56
N LEU A 4 -1.82 -4.04 3.98
CA LEU A 4 -0.72 -3.41 4.70
C LEU A 4 -0.68 -1.91 4.45
N GLY A 5 -0.49 -1.13 5.51
CA GLY A 5 0.00 0.23 5.46
C GLY A 5 1.50 0.21 5.76
N VAL A 6 2.31 0.57 4.78
CA VAL A 6 3.78 0.54 4.87
C VAL A 6 4.31 1.97 4.82
N VAL A 7 5.25 2.27 5.68
CA VAL A 7 5.96 3.56 5.70
C VAL A 7 7.40 3.40 5.21
N ASP A 8 8.14 4.49 5.16
CA ASP A 8 9.54 4.50 4.76
C ASP A 8 10.37 3.49 5.57
N GLY A 9 11.37 2.92 4.92
CA GLY A 9 12.16 1.83 5.50
C GLY A 9 11.51 0.45 5.38
N ASP A 10 10.46 0.31 4.56
CA ASP A 10 9.72 -0.94 4.35
C ASP A 10 9.11 -1.50 5.65
N ILE A 11 8.66 -0.62 6.56
CA ILE A 11 8.07 -0.98 7.84
C ILE A 11 6.54 -1.04 7.73
N PRO A 12 5.90 -2.19 7.94
CA PRO A 12 4.45 -2.30 8.00
C PRO A 12 3.92 -1.77 9.35
N ILE A 13 3.28 -0.60 9.31
CA ILE A 13 2.68 0.04 10.51
C ILE A 13 1.27 -0.48 10.76
N THR A 14 0.54 -0.77 9.70
CA THR A 14 -0.84 -1.27 9.79
C THR A 14 -0.97 -2.57 9.00
N ALA A 15 -1.64 -3.54 9.62
CA ALA A 15 -1.96 -4.81 8.99
C ALA A 15 -3.42 -5.17 9.29
N ILE A 16 -4.22 -5.34 8.24
CA ILE A 16 -5.64 -5.72 8.35
C ILE A 16 -5.86 -7.04 7.59
N TYR A 17 -6.38 -8.04 8.31
CA TYR A 17 -6.77 -9.31 7.72
C TYR A 17 -8.25 -9.31 7.34
N THR A 18 -8.56 -9.76 6.12
CA THR A 18 -9.94 -9.87 5.62
C THR A 18 -10.18 -11.20 4.89
N CYS A 19 -11.45 -11.51 4.65
CA CYS A 19 -11.83 -12.60 3.74
C CYS A 19 -11.35 -12.32 2.32
N ALA A 20 -11.14 -13.37 1.52
CA ALA A 20 -10.68 -13.24 0.14
C ALA A 20 -11.66 -12.49 -0.78
N SER A 21 -12.95 -12.50 -0.44
CA SER A 21 -14.03 -11.82 -1.18
C SER A 21 -14.06 -10.30 -1.02
N VAL A 22 -13.41 -9.75 0.04
CA VAL A 22 -13.38 -8.31 0.27
C VAL A 22 -12.53 -7.64 -0.80
N HIS A 23 -13.06 -6.60 -1.44
CA HIS A 23 -12.33 -5.82 -2.43
C HIS A 23 -11.31 -4.90 -1.72
N ASP A 24 -10.13 -4.76 -2.29
CA ASP A 24 -9.02 -4.04 -1.66
C ASP A 24 -9.35 -2.56 -1.39
N SER A 25 -10.10 -1.91 -2.28
CA SER A 25 -10.57 -0.53 -2.10
C SER A 25 -11.48 -0.32 -0.88
N GLN A 26 -12.19 -1.36 -0.42
CA GLN A 26 -13.05 -1.27 0.78
C GLN A 26 -12.22 -1.20 2.07
N VAL A 27 -10.96 -1.64 2.01
CA VAL A 27 -10.06 -1.67 3.18
C VAL A 27 -9.13 -0.46 3.20
N ALA A 28 -9.07 0.34 2.14
CA ALA A 28 -8.22 1.52 2.06
C ALA A 28 -8.47 2.52 3.20
N ILE A 29 -9.72 2.94 3.40
CA ILE A 29 -10.08 3.88 4.47
C ILE A 29 -9.73 3.34 5.86
N PRO A 30 -10.08 2.10 6.24
CA PRO A 30 -9.61 1.48 7.47
C PRO A 30 -8.09 1.48 7.62
N VAL A 31 -7.32 1.15 6.57
CA VAL A 31 -5.85 1.15 6.62
C VAL A 31 -5.32 2.56 6.85
N ILE A 32 -5.77 3.56 6.11
CA ILE A 32 -5.38 4.96 6.27
C ILE A 32 -5.68 5.42 7.70
N ASN A 33 -6.90 5.19 8.19
CA ASN A 33 -7.33 5.59 9.53
C ASN A 33 -6.48 4.95 10.64
N GLU A 34 -6.16 3.66 10.54
CA GLU A 34 -5.31 2.98 11.52
C GLU A 34 -3.85 3.40 11.43
N THR A 35 -3.35 3.75 10.25
CA THR A 35 -1.98 4.25 10.06
C THR A 35 -1.84 5.65 10.65
N THR A 36 -2.79 6.56 10.40
CA THR A 36 -2.81 7.94 10.94
C THR A 36 -2.82 7.98 12.47
N LYS A 37 -3.39 6.97 13.15
CA LYS A 37 -3.36 6.88 14.61
C LYS A 37 -1.98 6.53 15.18
N ARG A 38 -1.07 6.04 14.36
CA ARG A 38 0.22 5.49 14.80
C ARG A 38 1.41 6.33 14.38
N VAL A 39 1.31 6.97 13.22
CA VAL A 39 2.39 7.77 12.64
C VAL A 39 1.83 8.97 11.90
N ASP A 40 2.56 10.07 11.93
CA ASP A 40 2.29 11.25 11.11
C ASP A 40 2.97 11.09 9.75
N TYR A 41 2.23 11.32 8.66
CA TYR A 41 2.75 11.24 7.30
C TYR A 41 1.96 12.16 6.36
N LEU A 42 2.52 12.48 5.20
CA LEU A 42 1.95 13.46 4.28
C LEU A 42 1.26 12.83 3.05
N TYR A 43 1.70 11.68 2.59
CA TYR A 43 1.29 11.13 1.30
C TYR A 43 0.66 9.75 1.42
N ASP A 44 -0.56 9.59 0.90
CA ASP A 44 -1.18 8.29 0.69
C ASP A 44 -0.88 7.81 -0.74
N LEU A 45 0.05 6.87 -0.87
CA LEU A 45 0.47 6.31 -2.15
C LEU A 45 -0.31 5.03 -2.43
N CYS A 46 -1.21 5.06 -3.39
CA CYS A 46 -2.07 3.92 -3.70
C CYS A 46 -2.04 3.56 -5.19
N ASP A 47 -2.33 2.31 -5.50
CA ASP A 47 -2.48 1.83 -6.87
C ASP A 47 -3.79 2.37 -7.49
N LYS A 48 -3.88 2.36 -8.81
CA LYS A 48 -5.07 2.71 -9.60
C LYS A 48 -6.36 1.94 -9.22
N ALA A 49 -6.23 0.78 -8.56
CA ALA A 49 -7.37 0.04 -8.03
C ALA A 49 -8.07 0.80 -6.88
N TYR A 50 -7.38 1.74 -6.25
CA TYR A 50 -7.90 2.60 -5.18
C TYR A 50 -8.39 3.95 -5.68
N ASP A 51 -8.38 4.19 -7.00
CA ASP A 51 -8.90 5.42 -7.60
C ASP A 51 -10.41 5.53 -7.41
N SER A 52 -10.79 6.15 -6.31
CA SER A 52 -12.18 6.42 -5.96
C SER A 52 -12.32 7.72 -5.17
N GLN A 53 -13.40 8.43 -5.45
CA GLN A 53 -13.67 9.71 -4.80
C GLN A 53 -13.75 9.61 -3.26
N PRO A 54 -14.38 8.57 -2.65
CA PRO A 54 -14.41 8.43 -1.20
C PRO A 54 -13.02 8.29 -0.56
N ILE A 55 -12.11 7.53 -1.18
CA ILE A 55 -10.74 7.34 -0.67
C ILE A 55 -9.97 8.67 -0.72
N THR A 56 -10.01 9.34 -1.87
CA THR A 56 -9.37 10.64 -2.07
C THR A 56 -9.90 11.71 -1.10
N ALA A 57 -11.21 11.76 -0.89
CA ALA A 57 -11.84 12.68 0.05
C ALA A 57 -11.45 12.39 1.50
N PHE A 58 -11.40 11.10 1.88
CA PHE A 58 -10.99 10.70 3.23
C PHE A 58 -9.51 11.04 3.51
N SER A 59 -8.60 10.74 2.58
CA SER A 59 -7.19 11.08 2.67
C SER A 59 -6.99 12.60 2.89
N LYS A 60 -7.61 13.43 2.05
CA LYS A 60 -7.58 14.90 2.21
C LYS A 60 -8.15 15.38 3.54
N LYS A 61 -9.27 14.79 4.00
CA LYS A 61 -9.86 15.11 5.30
C LYS A 61 -8.93 14.77 6.46
N SER A 62 -8.13 13.73 6.32
CA SER A 62 -7.12 13.32 7.32
C SER A 62 -5.85 14.18 7.28
N GLY A 63 -5.78 15.19 6.39
CA GLY A 63 -4.63 16.08 6.23
C GLY A 63 -3.54 15.54 5.30
N HIS A 64 -3.81 14.45 4.59
CA HIS A 64 -2.85 13.84 3.67
C HIS A 64 -3.06 14.29 2.21
N THR A 65 -2.04 14.12 1.41
CA THR A 65 -2.08 14.29 -0.05
C THR A 65 -2.15 12.92 -0.73
N PRO A 66 -3.30 12.53 -1.29
CA PRO A 66 -3.42 11.28 -2.02
C PRO A 66 -2.67 11.35 -3.35
N ILE A 67 -1.79 10.37 -3.60
CA ILE A 67 -1.10 10.14 -4.86
C ILE A 67 -1.56 8.78 -5.37
N ILE A 68 -2.57 8.80 -6.22
CA ILE A 68 -3.24 7.61 -6.76
C ILE A 68 -3.21 7.70 -8.27
N ASP A 69 -2.75 6.64 -8.93
CA ASP A 69 -2.83 6.57 -10.39
C ASP A 69 -4.27 6.60 -10.86
N VAL A 70 -4.53 7.42 -11.86
CA VAL A 70 -5.86 7.53 -12.47
C VAL A 70 -6.21 6.22 -13.16
N ASN A 71 -7.37 5.66 -12.83
CA ASN A 71 -7.90 4.49 -13.50
C ASN A 71 -8.67 4.95 -14.75
N PRO A 72 -8.18 4.70 -15.98
CA PRO A 72 -8.80 5.20 -17.20
C PRO A 72 -10.17 4.57 -17.46
N ARG A 73 -10.51 3.45 -16.78
CA ARG A 73 -11.75 2.70 -17.00
C ARG A 73 -12.01 2.55 -18.51
N ASN A 74 -13.14 3.05 -19.01
CA ASN A 74 -13.50 3.03 -20.45
C ASN A 74 -13.36 4.40 -21.14
N CYS A 75 -12.77 5.42 -20.49
CA CYS A 75 -12.60 6.73 -21.06
C CYS A 75 -11.38 6.76 -21.99
N LYS A 76 -11.60 7.05 -23.29
CA LYS A 76 -10.53 7.13 -24.30
C LYS A 76 -9.63 8.33 -24.07
N GLU A 77 -10.18 9.47 -23.69
CA GLU A 77 -9.44 10.72 -23.43
C GLU A 77 -8.46 10.55 -22.28
N THR A 78 -8.89 9.89 -21.20
CA THR A 78 -8.02 9.60 -20.04
C THR A 78 -6.88 8.66 -20.44
N LYS A 79 -7.12 7.67 -21.32
CA LYS A 79 -6.06 6.77 -21.82
C LYS A 79 -5.01 7.52 -22.60
N ILE A 80 -5.43 8.46 -23.50
CA ILE A 80 -4.52 9.27 -24.29
C ILE A 80 -3.69 10.19 -23.39
N ALA A 81 -4.29 10.82 -22.37
CA ALA A 81 -3.59 11.65 -21.42
C ALA A 81 -2.51 10.86 -20.66
N ILE A 82 -2.85 9.67 -20.15
CA ILE A 82 -1.90 8.78 -19.44
C ILE A 82 -0.74 8.35 -20.38
N GLU A 83 -1.01 8.09 -21.65
CA GLU A 83 0.05 7.75 -22.62
C GLU A 83 0.96 8.94 -22.87
N GLY A 84 0.41 10.16 -22.97
CA GLY A 84 1.17 11.40 -23.06
C GLY A 84 2.11 11.61 -21.87
N ASP A 85 1.59 11.45 -20.65
CA ASP A 85 2.39 11.57 -19.42
C ASP A 85 3.53 10.54 -19.37
N LYS A 86 3.26 9.30 -19.74
CA LYS A 86 4.30 8.25 -19.84
C LYS A 86 5.38 8.60 -20.84
N MET A 87 5.02 9.26 -21.95
CA MET A 87 5.98 9.69 -22.94
C MET A 87 6.87 10.83 -22.42
N LEU A 88 6.30 11.79 -21.68
CA LEU A 88 7.05 12.86 -21.01
C LEU A 88 8.06 12.29 -19.99
N VAL A 89 7.65 11.33 -19.17
CA VAL A 89 8.54 10.65 -18.21
C VAL A 89 9.69 9.93 -18.94
N LYS A 90 9.43 9.26 -20.07
CA LYS A 90 10.48 8.63 -20.89
C LYS A 90 11.46 9.64 -21.49
N MET A 91 11.02 10.87 -21.71
CA MET A 91 11.87 11.98 -22.18
C MET A 91 12.65 12.66 -21.04
N GLY A 92 12.54 12.16 -19.80
CA GLY A 92 13.23 12.70 -18.62
C GLY A 92 12.49 13.80 -17.86
N PHE A 93 11.25 14.10 -18.22
CA PHE A 93 10.40 15.05 -17.51
C PHE A 93 9.67 14.36 -16.34
N ASN A 94 10.37 14.17 -15.22
CA ASN A 94 9.76 13.61 -14.01
C ASN A 94 9.14 14.73 -13.18
N THR A 95 7.88 14.56 -12.80
CA THR A 95 7.23 15.43 -11.82
C THR A 95 7.59 14.99 -10.39
N PRO A 96 7.58 15.89 -9.38
CA PRO A 96 7.74 15.49 -7.97
C PRO A 96 6.75 14.38 -7.57
N MET A 97 5.51 14.44 -8.08
CA MET A 97 4.48 13.42 -7.84
C MET A 97 4.89 12.03 -8.36
N SER A 98 5.51 11.94 -9.56
CA SER A 98 5.96 10.66 -10.11
C SER A 98 7.10 10.05 -9.28
N ASN A 99 7.97 10.88 -8.72
CA ASN A 99 9.03 10.42 -7.84
C ASN A 99 8.45 9.83 -6.54
N HIS A 100 7.51 10.52 -5.90
CA HIS A 100 6.82 9.99 -4.72
C HIS A 100 6.05 8.71 -5.02
N TYR A 101 5.38 8.63 -6.17
CA TYR A 101 4.64 7.43 -6.57
C TYR A 101 5.52 6.18 -6.66
N ASN A 102 6.79 6.32 -7.02
CA ASN A 102 7.72 5.18 -7.09
C ASN A 102 7.95 4.51 -5.73
N HIS A 103 7.77 5.23 -4.61
CA HIS A 103 7.85 4.65 -3.26
C HIS A 103 6.73 3.64 -2.97
N ARG A 104 5.65 3.61 -3.76
CA ARG A 104 4.60 2.58 -3.69
C ARG A 104 5.15 1.15 -3.74
N SER A 105 6.26 0.93 -4.42
CA SER A 105 6.93 -0.37 -4.50
C SER A 105 7.36 -0.94 -3.14
N SER A 106 7.40 -0.12 -2.08
CA SER A 106 7.67 -0.57 -0.70
C SER A 106 6.71 -1.65 -0.23
N VAL A 107 5.42 -1.51 -0.54
CA VAL A 107 4.40 -2.51 -0.19
C VAL A 107 4.67 -3.85 -0.90
N GLU A 108 5.12 -3.81 -2.15
CA GLU A 108 5.45 -5.01 -2.93
C GLU A 108 6.67 -5.72 -2.34
N ARG A 109 7.71 -4.96 -1.94
CA ARG A 109 8.89 -5.50 -1.24
C ARG A 109 8.52 -6.14 0.09
N VAL A 110 7.73 -5.46 0.91
CA VAL A 110 7.22 -5.97 2.19
C VAL A 110 6.44 -7.26 2.00
N ASN A 111 5.55 -7.31 1.01
CA ASN A 111 4.80 -8.53 0.69
C ASN A 111 5.71 -9.70 0.24
N SER A 112 6.77 -9.42 -0.52
CA SER A 112 7.77 -10.43 -0.89
C SER A 112 8.51 -10.94 0.34
N TYR A 113 9.02 -10.05 1.19
CA TYR A 113 9.67 -10.43 2.46
C TYR A 113 8.79 -11.30 3.35
N LEU A 114 7.53 -10.92 3.54
CA LEU A 114 6.58 -11.70 4.32
C LEU A 114 6.40 -13.12 3.77
N LYS A 115 6.32 -13.25 2.45
CA LYS A 115 6.15 -14.55 1.79
C LYS A 115 7.41 -15.40 1.82
N ASP A 116 8.54 -14.80 1.49
CA ASP A 116 9.77 -15.55 1.21
C ASP A 116 10.62 -15.79 2.47
N SER A 117 10.59 -14.88 3.45
CA SER A 117 11.43 -14.93 4.64
C SER A 117 10.68 -15.16 5.95
N PHE A 118 9.41 -14.74 6.03
CA PHE A 118 8.63 -14.77 7.28
C PHE A 118 7.46 -15.76 7.26
N GLY A 119 7.50 -16.76 6.38
CA GLY A 119 6.60 -17.91 6.38
C GLY A 119 5.16 -17.63 5.94
N CYS A 120 4.84 -16.43 5.43
CA CYS A 120 3.48 -16.08 5.02
C CYS A 120 3.07 -16.63 3.64
N LYS A 121 3.96 -17.35 2.95
CA LYS A 121 3.69 -17.96 1.64
C LYS A 121 2.86 -19.23 1.76
N HIS A 122 3.19 -20.08 2.73
CA HIS A 122 2.54 -21.36 2.95
C HIS A 122 1.90 -21.40 4.32
N ILE A 123 0.57 -21.34 4.36
CA ILE A 123 -0.21 -21.31 5.59
C ILE A 123 -0.78 -22.71 5.84
N TYR A 124 -0.23 -23.41 6.82
CA TYR A 124 -0.62 -24.79 7.16
C TYR A 124 -1.74 -24.86 8.21
N VAL A 125 -2.22 -23.73 8.71
CA VAL A 125 -3.30 -23.65 9.71
C VAL A 125 -4.64 -23.37 9.05
N LYS A 126 -5.73 -23.87 9.62
CA LYS A 126 -7.10 -23.66 9.16
C LYS A 126 -7.89 -22.82 10.15
N GLY A 127 -8.82 -22.03 9.64
CA GLY A 127 -9.69 -21.13 10.41
C GLY A 127 -9.16 -19.71 10.47
N ALA A 128 -10.09 -18.74 10.39
CA ALA A 128 -9.78 -17.31 10.25
C ALA A 128 -8.84 -16.80 11.34
N THR A 129 -9.12 -17.13 12.60
CA THR A 129 -8.31 -16.68 13.75
C THR A 129 -6.87 -17.19 13.70
N LYS A 130 -6.68 -18.49 13.40
CA LYS A 130 -5.34 -19.09 13.31
C LYS A 130 -4.54 -18.53 12.14
N VAL A 131 -5.19 -18.33 10.99
CA VAL A 131 -4.58 -17.72 9.82
C VAL A 131 -4.19 -16.27 10.09
N ALA A 132 -5.08 -15.50 10.72
CA ALA A 132 -4.78 -14.12 11.12
C ALA A 132 -3.58 -14.06 12.07
N SER A 133 -3.56 -14.89 13.11
CA SER A 133 -2.44 -14.96 14.07
C SER A 133 -1.12 -15.29 13.36
N HIS A 134 -1.11 -16.30 12.48
CA HIS A 134 0.07 -16.68 11.70
C HIS A 134 0.62 -15.51 10.89
N LEU A 135 -0.26 -14.81 10.16
CA LEU A 135 0.13 -13.65 9.36
C LEU A 135 0.63 -12.49 10.23
N MET A 136 -0.02 -12.22 11.38
CA MET A 136 0.39 -11.14 12.29
C MET A 136 1.75 -11.42 12.94
N PHE A 137 2.09 -12.68 13.25
CA PHE A 137 3.44 -13.04 13.70
C PHE A 137 4.49 -12.79 12.61
N GLY A 138 4.19 -13.08 11.34
CA GLY A 138 5.07 -12.74 10.22
C GLY A 138 5.30 -11.23 10.10
N VAL A 139 4.23 -10.43 10.22
CA VAL A 139 4.33 -8.97 10.22
C VAL A 139 5.17 -8.46 11.39
N LEU A 140 4.95 -8.98 12.61
CA LEU A 140 5.73 -8.60 13.79
C LEU A 140 7.22 -8.93 13.61
N ALA A 141 7.54 -10.13 13.12
CA ALA A 141 8.93 -10.54 12.87
C ALA A 141 9.60 -9.63 11.83
N LEU A 142 8.88 -9.25 10.76
CA LEU A 142 9.36 -8.29 9.77
C LEU A 142 9.59 -6.90 10.38
N CYS A 143 8.67 -6.39 11.20
CA CYS A 143 8.84 -5.10 11.88
C CYS A 143 10.13 -5.09 12.73
N ILE A 144 10.35 -6.15 13.52
CA ILE A 144 11.57 -6.29 14.35
C ILE A 144 12.81 -6.31 13.46
N HIS A 145 12.78 -7.11 12.38
CA HIS A 145 13.91 -7.19 11.43
C HIS A 145 14.25 -5.85 10.80
N GLN A 146 13.26 -5.11 10.32
CA GLN A 146 13.47 -3.79 9.72
C GLN A 146 13.93 -2.75 10.76
N SER A 147 13.38 -2.79 11.97
CA SER A 147 13.81 -1.90 13.06
C SER A 147 15.27 -2.11 13.41
N ILE A 148 15.72 -3.35 13.52
CA ILE A 148 17.15 -3.66 13.77
C ILE A 148 18.01 -3.11 12.61
N LYS A 149 17.59 -3.31 11.36
CA LYS A 149 18.34 -2.83 10.19
C LYS A 149 18.47 -1.30 10.13
N LEU A 150 17.50 -0.56 10.70
CA LEU A 150 17.57 0.90 10.76
C LEU A 150 18.46 1.42 11.90
N LEU A 151 18.75 0.57 12.90
CA LEU A 151 19.58 0.94 14.06
C LEU A 151 21.06 0.55 13.88
N THR A 152 21.36 -0.26 12.87
CA THR A 152 22.73 -0.72 12.52
C THR A 152 23.24 -0.03 11.27
#